data_b1f65205ee3c6bd9494a66154dc4182c
#
_entry.id   b1f65205ee3c6bd9494a66154dc4182c
#
_cell.length_a   1.000
_cell.length_b   1.000
_cell.length_c   1.000
_cell.angle_alpha   90.00
_cell.angle_beta   90.00
_cell.angle_gamma   90.00
#
_symmetry.space_group_name_H-M   'P 1'
#
loop_
_entity.id
_entity.type
_entity.pdbx_description
1 polymer ?
#
loop_
_entity_poly.entity_id
_entity_poly.type
_entity_poly.pdbx_seq_one_letter_code
_entity_poly.pdbx_strand_id
1 'polypeptide(L)'
;METLMTFSVGIGLTNECNLRCPHCYRPDAVAQRLSFGDVQEVCDSIPVRSMNLGVGENGLHSEYAAILDYLWGRGIKTSITSNGLSLEALDDITLKRFHSVELSLDFPTEAEHDDFRGRGNWRTVLRAIERCAGLGLPVTVTAVMMSVNYHRLPDLARLAAGFGANLRVNVYQPSKTDRFVLSYDEFWAGMRALAVSTRLVATTEPVLAGVLGLADFAGPGCGRSTVRIAPDGRVLPCTYWPSSEHRVADLVRLGKGIVDVPEFVAARHRPDACANCPCRGGCAGRRALAGRLEASDPYCPFARGASMTLEWEPASSQDLPKTSSACTTVVSAR
;
A
#
# COMPACT_ATOMS: atom_id res chain seq x y z
N MET A 1 16.51 25.18 10.75
CA MET A 1 16.49 23.75 11.15
C MET A 1 16.25 22.94 9.89
N GLU A 2 17.26 22.26 9.38
CA GLU A 2 17.06 21.28 8.29
C GLU A 2 16.13 20.19 8.80
N THR A 3 14.99 20.05 8.16
CA THR A 3 14.07 18.95 8.47
C THR A 3 14.79 17.66 8.12
N LEU A 4 15.23 16.92 9.15
CA LEU A 4 15.92 15.63 8.97
C LEU A 4 15.03 14.73 8.09
N MET A 5 15.53 14.40 6.90
CA MET A 5 14.87 13.47 5.99
C MET A 5 14.70 12.11 6.68
N THR A 6 13.45 11.69 6.87
CA THR A 6 13.09 10.40 7.46
C THR A 6 12.33 9.54 6.46
N PHE A 7 12.42 8.23 6.61
CA PHE A 7 11.84 7.27 5.68
C PHE A 7 10.65 6.51 6.27
N SER A 8 9.65 6.27 5.43
CA SER A 8 8.66 5.23 5.65
C SER A 8 9.07 3.99 4.86
N VAL A 9 9.32 2.90 5.54
CA VAL A 9 9.79 1.65 4.93
C VAL A 9 8.63 0.67 4.84
N GLY A 10 8.42 0.12 3.65
CA GLY A 10 7.59 -1.07 3.49
C GLY A 10 8.50 -2.29 3.37
N ILE A 11 8.32 -3.29 4.21
CA ILE A 11 9.19 -4.47 4.22
C ILE A 11 8.38 -5.76 4.15
N GLY A 12 8.85 -6.72 3.36
CA GLY A 12 8.38 -8.09 3.38
C GLY A 12 9.40 -8.97 4.06
N LEU A 13 9.08 -9.50 5.24
CA LEU A 13 10.00 -10.39 5.94
C LEU A 13 10.13 -11.74 5.22
N THR A 14 9.04 -12.20 4.62
CA THR A 14 8.98 -13.43 3.85
C THR A 14 8.02 -13.32 2.67
N ASN A 15 8.24 -14.10 1.60
CA ASN A 15 7.25 -14.29 0.56
C ASN A 15 6.30 -15.48 0.83
N GLU A 16 6.47 -16.19 1.94
CA GLU A 16 5.57 -17.29 2.30
C GLU A 16 4.20 -16.77 2.73
N CYS A 17 3.17 -17.51 2.42
CA CYS A 17 1.79 -17.21 2.79
C CYS A 17 0.97 -18.50 2.81
N ASN A 18 0.03 -18.59 3.72
CA ASN A 18 -0.95 -19.67 3.78
C ASN A 18 -2.00 -19.61 2.65
N LEU A 19 -2.09 -18.47 1.94
CA LEU A 19 -3.02 -18.26 0.83
C LEU A 19 -2.31 -18.16 -0.53
N ARG A 20 -3.10 -18.34 -1.61
CA ARG A 20 -2.64 -18.23 -3.02
C ARG A 20 -3.58 -17.34 -3.82
N CYS A 21 -3.86 -16.15 -3.31
CA CYS A 21 -4.78 -15.20 -3.94
C CYS A 21 -4.37 -14.90 -5.38
N PRO A 22 -5.28 -14.96 -6.37
CA PRO A 22 -4.95 -14.87 -7.79
C PRO A 22 -4.42 -13.50 -8.23
N HIS A 23 -4.73 -12.44 -7.48
CA HIS A 23 -4.28 -11.06 -7.74
C HIS A 23 -2.97 -10.70 -7.02
N CYS A 24 -2.43 -11.60 -6.20
CA CYS A 24 -1.30 -11.30 -5.32
C CYS A 24 -0.02 -11.01 -6.13
N TYR A 25 0.61 -9.86 -5.87
CA TYR A 25 1.88 -9.47 -6.51
C TYR A 25 3.10 -10.23 -5.97
N ARG A 26 2.94 -10.98 -4.89
CA ARG A 26 3.98 -11.81 -4.30
C ARG A 26 4.56 -12.78 -5.32
N PRO A 27 5.90 -12.93 -5.43
CA PRO A 27 6.51 -13.94 -6.31
C PRO A 27 6.07 -15.36 -5.90
N ASP A 28 5.75 -16.21 -6.86
CA ASP A 28 5.48 -17.65 -6.65
C ASP A 28 6.77 -18.49 -6.62
N ALA A 29 7.88 -17.84 -6.25
CA ALA A 29 9.19 -18.44 -6.21
C ALA A 29 9.43 -19.28 -4.93
N VAL A 30 10.60 -19.91 -4.87
CA VAL A 30 11.15 -20.53 -3.66
C VAL A 30 11.03 -19.56 -2.48
N ALA A 31 10.79 -20.09 -1.29
CA ALA A 31 10.70 -19.30 -0.06
C ALA A 31 11.92 -18.40 0.09
N GLN A 32 11.64 -17.11 0.25
CA GLN A 32 12.63 -16.06 0.46
C GLN A 32 12.32 -15.38 1.78
N ARG A 33 13.34 -15.11 2.56
CA ARG A 33 13.21 -14.49 3.87
C ARG A 33 14.38 -13.53 4.08
N LEU A 34 14.07 -12.36 4.61
CA LEU A 34 15.09 -11.48 5.18
C LEU A 34 15.57 -12.06 6.51
N SER A 35 16.85 -12.02 6.77
CA SER A 35 17.35 -12.32 8.10
C SER A 35 17.04 -11.18 9.09
N PHE A 36 17.11 -11.46 10.38
CA PHE A 36 17.04 -10.42 11.41
C PHE A 36 18.16 -9.37 11.21
N GLY A 37 19.37 -9.82 10.79
CA GLY A 37 20.49 -8.93 10.46
C GLY A 37 20.15 -7.95 9.33
N ASP A 38 19.50 -8.40 8.26
CA ASP A 38 19.08 -7.50 7.17
C ASP A 38 18.13 -6.40 7.68
N VAL A 39 17.21 -6.73 8.59
CA VAL A 39 16.29 -5.75 9.18
C VAL A 39 17.05 -4.73 10.02
N GLN A 40 18.05 -5.17 10.79
CA GLN A 40 18.93 -4.28 11.56
C GLN A 40 19.72 -3.35 10.64
N GLU A 41 20.34 -3.88 9.59
CA GLU A 41 21.07 -3.11 8.58
C GLU A 41 20.19 -2.03 7.93
N VAL A 42 18.94 -2.36 7.56
CA VAL A 42 17.98 -1.38 7.03
C VAL A 42 17.73 -0.24 8.03
N CYS A 43 17.50 -0.57 9.29
CA CYS A 43 17.21 0.41 10.34
C CYS A 43 18.41 1.28 10.71
N ASP A 44 19.63 0.77 10.54
CA ASP A 44 20.87 1.48 10.86
C ASP A 44 21.36 2.35 9.68
N SER A 45 21.00 1.98 8.45
CA SER A 45 21.44 2.68 7.24
C SER A 45 20.69 3.97 6.96
N ILE A 46 19.41 4.05 7.33
CA ILE A 46 18.55 5.21 7.08
C ILE A 46 17.68 5.53 8.30
N PRO A 47 17.32 6.80 8.54
CA PRO A 47 16.45 7.17 9.65
C PRO A 47 15.00 6.72 9.37
N VAL A 48 14.65 5.53 9.86
CA VAL A 48 13.32 4.93 9.70
C VAL A 48 12.35 5.55 10.72
N ARG A 49 11.32 6.25 10.21
CA ARG A 49 10.21 6.80 11.02
C ARG A 49 9.12 5.75 11.27
N SER A 50 8.79 5.01 10.23
CA SER A 50 7.74 4.00 10.27
C SER A 50 8.06 2.82 9.38
N MET A 51 7.61 1.64 9.78
CA MET A 51 7.76 0.40 9.02
C MET A 51 6.42 -0.30 8.87
N ASN A 52 6.03 -0.61 7.63
CA ASN A 52 4.88 -1.44 7.33
C ASN A 52 5.35 -2.84 6.92
N LEU A 53 4.93 -3.85 7.67
CA LEU A 53 5.17 -5.26 7.37
C LEU A 53 4.12 -5.72 6.37
N GLY A 54 4.52 -6.02 5.15
CA GLY A 54 3.64 -6.50 4.07
C GLY A 54 4.42 -7.41 3.13
N VAL A 55 3.77 -8.07 2.18
CA VAL A 55 4.26 -9.20 1.36
C VAL A 55 4.25 -10.52 2.14
N GLY A 56 3.67 -11.55 1.51
CA GLY A 56 3.49 -12.84 2.18
C GLY A 56 2.61 -12.70 3.44
N GLU A 57 2.90 -13.54 4.42
CA GLU A 57 2.28 -13.46 5.73
C GLU A 57 3.39 -13.49 6.79
N ASN A 58 3.71 -12.34 7.34
CA ASN A 58 4.94 -12.13 8.12
C ASN A 58 5.02 -12.96 9.40
N GLY A 59 3.89 -13.40 9.97
CA GLY A 59 3.83 -14.32 11.10
C GLY A 59 4.39 -15.73 10.81
N LEU A 60 4.62 -16.06 9.54
CA LEU A 60 5.31 -17.30 9.14
C LEU A 60 6.83 -17.20 9.20
N HIS A 61 7.37 -16.01 9.46
CA HIS A 61 8.81 -15.82 9.62
C HIS A 61 9.27 -16.31 10.98
N SER A 62 10.32 -17.14 11.02
CA SER A 62 10.82 -17.76 12.26
C SER A 62 11.28 -16.75 13.31
N GLU A 63 11.78 -15.59 12.89
CA GLU A 63 12.27 -14.53 13.77
C GLU A 63 11.25 -13.38 13.94
N TYR A 64 9.98 -13.61 13.59
CA TYR A 64 8.95 -12.56 13.58
C TYR A 64 8.84 -11.80 14.90
N ALA A 65 8.76 -12.51 16.03
CA ALA A 65 8.66 -11.89 17.35
C ALA A 65 9.89 -11.06 17.70
N ALA A 66 11.09 -11.59 17.44
CA ALA A 66 12.35 -10.88 17.70
C ALA A 66 12.49 -9.60 16.86
N ILE A 67 12.06 -9.66 15.59
CA ILE A 67 12.04 -8.50 14.69
C ILE A 67 11.08 -7.43 15.22
N LEU A 68 9.87 -7.81 15.63
CA LEU A 68 8.90 -6.88 16.22
C LEU A 68 9.46 -6.20 17.48
N ASP A 69 10.03 -6.97 18.40
CA ASP A 69 10.63 -6.42 19.61
C ASP A 69 11.76 -5.43 19.32
N TYR A 70 12.60 -5.74 18.35
CA TYR A 70 13.68 -4.85 17.90
C TYR A 70 13.11 -3.53 17.34
N LEU A 71 12.13 -3.59 16.42
CA LEU A 71 11.54 -2.39 15.83
C LEU A 71 10.91 -1.48 16.87
N TRP A 72 10.18 -2.06 17.82
CA TRP A 72 9.57 -1.32 18.91
C TRP A 72 10.59 -0.77 19.91
N GLY A 73 11.65 -1.53 20.19
CA GLY A 73 12.78 -1.06 21.01
C GLY A 73 13.49 0.15 20.41
N ARG A 74 13.45 0.29 19.06
CA ARG A 74 13.98 1.46 18.32
C ARG A 74 12.99 2.63 18.24
N GLY A 75 11.77 2.50 18.78
CA GLY A 75 10.72 3.52 18.70
C GLY A 75 10.12 3.67 17.28
N ILE A 76 10.31 2.68 16.40
CA ILE A 76 9.79 2.71 15.02
C ILE A 76 8.28 2.43 15.06
N LYS A 77 7.49 3.34 14.47
CA LYS A 77 6.04 3.12 14.28
C LYS A 77 5.82 1.94 13.34
N THR A 78 5.40 0.80 13.90
CA THR A 78 5.22 -0.44 13.14
C THR A 78 3.75 -0.65 12.83
N SER A 79 3.44 -0.89 11.57
CA SER A 79 2.13 -1.36 11.10
C SER A 79 2.28 -2.66 10.32
N ILE A 80 1.19 -3.40 10.19
CA ILE A 80 1.18 -4.68 9.45
C ILE A 80 0.00 -4.74 8.50
N THR A 81 0.23 -5.28 7.29
CA THR A 81 -0.81 -5.68 6.36
C THR A 81 -0.86 -7.21 6.33
N SER A 82 -1.98 -7.80 6.74
CA SER A 82 -2.13 -9.25 6.96
C SER A 82 -3.47 -9.76 6.42
N ASN A 83 -3.52 -11.06 6.15
CA ASN A 83 -4.75 -11.81 5.90
C ASN A 83 -5.40 -12.33 7.22
N GLY A 84 -4.89 -11.87 8.36
CA GLY A 84 -5.33 -12.24 9.71
C GLY A 84 -4.39 -13.21 10.43
N LEU A 85 -3.70 -14.10 9.72
CA LEU A 85 -2.89 -15.16 10.32
C LEU A 85 -1.74 -14.63 11.19
N SER A 86 -1.01 -13.60 10.74
CA SER A 86 0.09 -13.02 11.52
C SER A 86 -0.33 -12.45 12.87
N LEU A 87 -1.60 -12.09 13.02
CA LEU A 87 -2.14 -11.53 14.27
C LEU A 87 -2.67 -12.61 15.21
N GLU A 88 -3.11 -13.77 14.67
CA GLU A 88 -3.60 -14.88 15.49
C GLU A 88 -2.51 -15.44 16.41
N ALA A 89 -1.25 -15.43 15.98
CA ALA A 89 -0.11 -15.94 16.74
C ALA A 89 0.38 -15.01 17.86
N LEU A 90 -0.12 -13.75 17.92
CA LEU A 90 0.31 -12.75 18.89
C LEU A 90 -0.70 -12.64 20.02
N ASP A 91 -0.20 -12.41 21.25
CA ASP A 91 -1.05 -12.07 22.38
C ASP A 91 -1.54 -10.60 22.31
N ASP A 92 -2.49 -10.24 23.17
CA ASP A 92 -3.11 -8.92 23.18
C ASP A 92 -2.15 -7.81 23.62
N ILE A 93 -1.17 -8.12 24.43
CA ILE A 93 -0.14 -7.17 24.89
C ILE A 93 0.75 -6.80 23.70
N THR A 94 1.18 -7.80 22.95
CA THR A 94 1.99 -7.63 21.75
C THR A 94 1.22 -6.90 20.65
N LEU A 95 -0.05 -7.25 20.42
CA LEU A 95 -0.90 -6.56 19.44
C LEU A 95 -1.01 -5.06 19.71
N LYS A 96 -1.19 -4.65 20.97
CA LYS A 96 -1.30 -3.23 21.37
C LYS A 96 -0.05 -2.40 21.05
N ARG A 97 1.08 -3.01 20.76
CA ARG A 97 2.32 -2.32 20.37
C ARG A 97 2.32 -1.85 18.90
N PHE A 98 1.44 -2.40 18.06
CA PHE A 98 1.31 -1.90 16.69
C PHE A 98 0.72 -0.49 16.69
N HIS A 99 1.25 0.34 15.79
CA HIS A 99 0.69 1.67 15.52
C HIS A 99 -0.68 1.59 14.83
N SER A 100 -0.84 0.62 13.94
CA SER A 100 -2.08 0.31 13.24
C SER A 100 -2.00 -1.07 12.58
N VAL A 101 -3.14 -1.67 12.30
CA VAL A 101 -3.25 -2.92 11.55
C VAL A 101 -4.08 -2.72 10.29
N GLU A 102 -3.65 -3.33 9.20
CA GLU A 102 -4.34 -3.35 7.91
C GLU A 102 -4.75 -4.80 7.62
N LEU A 103 -6.04 -5.05 7.49
CA LEU A 103 -6.58 -6.39 7.27
C LEU A 103 -7.22 -6.51 5.90
N SER A 104 -6.81 -7.53 5.17
CA SER A 104 -7.09 -7.67 3.75
C SER A 104 -8.48 -8.27 3.50
N LEU A 105 -9.41 -7.48 2.95
CA LEU A 105 -10.71 -7.92 2.43
C LEU A 105 -10.94 -7.34 1.04
N ASP A 106 -11.22 -8.17 0.03
CA ASP A 106 -11.48 -7.70 -1.33
C ASP A 106 -12.97 -7.74 -1.72
N PHE A 107 -13.79 -8.45 -0.94
CA PHE A 107 -15.24 -8.57 -1.19
C PHE A 107 -16.02 -8.45 0.12
N PRO A 108 -17.28 -7.99 0.07
CA PRO A 108 -18.09 -7.71 1.25
C PRO A 108 -18.86 -8.91 1.81
N THR A 109 -18.75 -10.10 1.21
CA THR A 109 -19.40 -11.32 1.68
C THR A 109 -18.42 -12.49 1.81
N GLU A 110 -18.74 -13.44 2.72
CA GLU A 110 -17.92 -14.65 2.94
C GLU A 110 -17.75 -15.44 1.64
N ALA A 111 -18.86 -15.66 0.92
CA ALA A 111 -18.81 -16.47 -0.29
C ALA A 111 -17.90 -15.89 -1.38
N GLU A 112 -18.03 -14.57 -1.67
CA GLU A 112 -17.21 -13.90 -2.68
C GLU A 112 -15.73 -13.83 -2.24
N HIS A 113 -15.49 -13.54 -0.97
CA HIS A 113 -14.13 -13.37 -0.46
C HIS A 113 -13.37 -14.69 -0.37
N ASP A 114 -14.01 -15.73 0.14
CA ASP A 114 -13.40 -17.05 0.30
C ASP A 114 -13.17 -17.74 -1.06
N ASP A 115 -14.08 -17.55 -2.03
CA ASP A 115 -13.88 -18.02 -3.41
C ASP A 115 -12.63 -17.35 -4.05
N PHE A 116 -12.42 -16.08 -3.75
CA PHE A 116 -11.32 -15.31 -4.34
C PHE A 116 -9.98 -15.48 -3.61
N ARG A 117 -9.96 -15.42 -2.27
CA ARG A 117 -8.70 -15.49 -1.51
C ARG A 117 -8.36 -16.87 -0.97
N GLY A 118 -9.38 -17.65 -0.62
CA GLY A 118 -9.23 -18.98 -0.03
C GLY A 118 -10.22 -19.20 1.11
N ARG A 119 -10.76 -20.42 1.14
CA ARG A 119 -11.82 -20.83 2.06
C ARG A 119 -11.46 -20.60 3.53
N GLY A 120 -12.37 -19.97 4.28
CA GLY A 120 -12.22 -19.69 5.70
C GLY A 120 -11.46 -18.39 6.01
N ASN A 121 -10.86 -17.73 5.01
CA ASN A 121 -10.11 -16.50 5.23
C ASN A 121 -11.02 -15.35 5.70
N TRP A 122 -12.25 -15.27 5.20
CA TRP A 122 -13.25 -14.30 5.65
C TRP A 122 -13.36 -14.28 7.18
N ARG A 123 -13.64 -15.44 7.77
CA ARG A 123 -13.80 -15.56 9.23
C ARG A 123 -12.53 -15.23 10.01
N THR A 124 -11.36 -15.62 9.49
CA THR A 124 -10.07 -15.26 10.09
C THR A 124 -9.88 -13.77 10.11
N VAL A 125 -10.15 -13.08 9.01
CA VAL A 125 -10.02 -11.62 8.92
C VAL A 125 -11.01 -10.91 9.85
N LEU A 126 -12.28 -11.32 9.87
CA LEU A 126 -13.28 -10.68 10.74
C LEU A 126 -12.94 -10.84 12.23
N ARG A 127 -12.53 -12.03 12.67
CA ARG A 127 -12.07 -12.23 14.07
C ARG A 127 -10.88 -11.34 14.40
N ALA A 128 -9.93 -11.17 13.46
CA ALA A 128 -8.79 -10.29 13.68
C ALA A 128 -9.21 -8.81 13.76
N ILE A 129 -10.16 -8.36 12.93
CA ILE A 129 -10.72 -7.01 12.99
C ILE A 129 -11.38 -6.78 14.36
N GLU A 130 -12.31 -7.66 14.76
CA GLU A 130 -13.03 -7.57 16.04
C GLU A 130 -12.07 -7.55 17.24
N ARG A 131 -11.08 -8.44 17.25
CA ARG A 131 -10.06 -8.50 18.30
C ARG A 131 -9.26 -7.20 18.38
N CYS A 132 -8.74 -6.71 17.26
CA CYS A 132 -7.94 -5.49 17.25
C CYS A 132 -8.77 -4.25 17.59
N ALA A 133 -10.00 -4.14 17.10
CA ALA A 133 -10.91 -3.06 17.44
C ALA A 133 -11.27 -3.08 18.94
N GLY A 134 -11.55 -4.26 19.48
CA GLY A 134 -11.81 -4.45 20.94
C GLY A 134 -10.61 -4.07 21.82
N LEU A 135 -9.39 -4.13 21.30
CA LEU A 135 -8.17 -3.68 21.97
C LEU A 135 -7.90 -2.18 21.80
N GLY A 136 -8.74 -1.45 21.06
CA GLY A 136 -8.56 -0.03 20.76
C GLY A 136 -7.47 0.26 19.73
N LEU A 137 -7.04 -0.74 18.95
CA LEU A 137 -6.07 -0.55 17.88
C LEU A 137 -6.74 0.11 16.65
N PRO A 138 -6.09 1.07 15.99
CA PRO A 138 -6.54 1.56 14.70
C PRO A 138 -6.54 0.45 13.65
N VAL A 139 -7.72 0.08 13.17
CA VAL A 139 -7.91 -0.94 12.13
C VAL A 139 -8.27 -0.28 10.82
N THR A 140 -7.66 -0.75 9.73
CA THR A 140 -8.01 -0.40 8.37
C THR A 140 -8.27 -1.68 7.58
N VAL A 141 -9.43 -1.78 6.94
CA VAL A 141 -9.69 -2.81 5.94
C VAL A 141 -8.98 -2.40 4.65
N THR A 142 -8.17 -3.30 4.08
CA THR A 142 -7.44 -3.03 2.84
C THR A 142 -7.97 -3.89 1.71
N ALA A 143 -8.42 -3.24 0.64
CA ALA A 143 -8.87 -3.87 -0.59
C ALA A 143 -8.01 -3.47 -1.79
N VAL A 144 -7.89 -4.39 -2.74
CA VAL A 144 -7.38 -4.08 -4.08
C VAL A 144 -8.57 -3.88 -5.01
N MET A 145 -8.66 -2.69 -5.61
CA MET A 145 -9.68 -2.39 -6.63
C MET A 145 -9.29 -3.05 -7.95
N MET A 146 -10.16 -3.91 -8.45
CA MET A 146 -9.97 -4.76 -9.62
C MET A 146 -11.21 -4.71 -10.52
N SER A 147 -11.08 -5.13 -11.79
CA SER A 147 -12.21 -5.26 -12.74
C SER A 147 -13.35 -6.15 -12.21
N VAL A 148 -13.05 -7.08 -11.32
CA VAL A 148 -14.01 -8.02 -10.75
C VAL A 148 -14.74 -7.50 -9.49
N ASN A 149 -14.25 -6.41 -8.84
CA ASN A 149 -14.81 -5.96 -7.56
C ASN A 149 -14.99 -4.44 -7.42
N TYR A 150 -14.63 -3.61 -8.40
CA TYR A 150 -14.70 -2.14 -8.28
C TYR A 150 -16.10 -1.63 -7.87
N HIS A 151 -17.15 -2.31 -8.30
CA HIS A 151 -18.54 -1.99 -7.97
C HIS A 151 -18.97 -2.44 -6.58
N ARG A 152 -18.18 -3.32 -5.91
CA ARG A 152 -18.45 -3.85 -4.55
C ARG A 152 -17.78 -3.03 -3.44
N LEU A 153 -16.90 -2.10 -3.78
CA LEU A 153 -16.13 -1.31 -2.79
C LEU A 153 -17.01 -0.46 -1.86
N PRO A 154 -18.14 0.14 -2.30
CA PRO A 154 -19.07 0.81 -1.38
C PRO A 154 -19.64 -0.11 -0.30
N ASP A 155 -19.98 -1.37 -0.66
CA ASP A 155 -20.46 -2.36 0.30
C ASP A 155 -19.37 -2.73 1.31
N LEU A 156 -18.14 -2.86 0.82
CA LEU A 156 -16.97 -3.13 1.66
C LEU A 156 -16.65 -1.96 2.61
N ALA A 157 -16.85 -0.72 2.17
CA ALA A 157 -16.70 0.46 3.02
C ALA A 157 -17.75 0.46 4.16
N ARG A 158 -18.99 0.09 3.87
CA ARG A 158 -20.05 -0.07 4.90
C ARG A 158 -19.72 -1.20 5.88
N LEU A 159 -19.22 -2.33 5.38
CA LEU A 159 -18.78 -3.44 6.23
C LEU A 159 -17.68 -2.98 7.18
N ALA A 160 -16.62 -2.31 6.66
CA ALA A 160 -15.52 -1.80 7.47
C ALA A 160 -16.01 -0.84 8.56
N ALA A 161 -16.94 0.05 8.22
CA ALA A 161 -17.54 1.00 9.17
C ALA A 161 -18.31 0.31 10.30
N GLY A 162 -18.93 -0.83 10.04
CA GLY A 162 -19.59 -1.66 11.07
C GLY A 162 -18.63 -2.10 12.19
N PHE A 163 -17.34 -2.12 11.92
CA PHE A 163 -16.27 -2.41 12.91
C PHE A 163 -15.52 -1.15 13.37
N GLY A 164 -15.98 0.05 13.02
CA GLY A 164 -15.28 1.30 13.29
C GLY A 164 -13.98 1.48 12.49
N ALA A 165 -13.81 0.73 11.40
CA ALA A 165 -12.61 0.76 10.57
C ALA A 165 -12.81 1.60 9.30
N ASN A 166 -11.72 2.19 8.80
CA ASN A 166 -11.68 2.79 7.47
C ASN A 166 -11.44 1.72 6.39
N LEU A 167 -11.84 2.03 5.15
CA LEU A 167 -11.46 1.24 3.97
C LEU A 167 -10.29 1.92 3.25
N ARG A 168 -9.20 1.18 3.04
CA ARG A 168 -8.07 1.54 2.18
C ARG A 168 -8.19 0.82 0.84
N VAL A 169 -8.17 1.57 -0.23
CA VAL A 169 -8.26 1.05 -1.59
C VAL A 169 -6.92 1.25 -2.31
N ASN A 170 -6.31 0.15 -2.72
CA ASN A 170 -5.18 0.12 -3.62
C ASN A 170 -5.66 -0.24 -5.03
N VAL A 171 -5.17 0.43 -6.06
CA VAL A 171 -5.51 0.07 -7.44
C VAL A 171 -4.66 -1.12 -7.88
N TYR A 172 -5.29 -2.13 -8.47
CA TYR A 172 -4.58 -3.31 -8.98
C TYR A 172 -3.48 -2.93 -9.97
N GLN A 173 -2.34 -3.59 -9.83
CA GLN A 173 -1.19 -3.46 -10.72
C GLN A 173 -0.85 -4.84 -11.31
N PRO A 174 -0.71 -4.96 -12.65
CA PRO A 174 -0.55 -6.24 -13.35
C PRO A 174 0.88 -6.80 -13.21
N SER A 175 1.25 -7.17 -11.99
CA SER A 175 2.59 -7.75 -11.74
C SER A 175 2.72 -9.21 -12.18
N LYS A 176 1.60 -9.94 -12.31
CA LYS A 176 1.58 -11.34 -12.74
C LYS A 176 0.58 -11.64 -13.86
N THR A 177 -0.52 -10.94 -13.91
CA THR A 177 -1.61 -11.20 -14.85
C THR A 177 -2.38 -9.92 -15.14
N ASP A 178 -2.88 -9.78 -16.36
CA ASP A 178 -3.74 -8.65 -16.75
C ASP A 178 -5.23 -8.89 -16.43
N ARG A 179 -5.58 -10.09 -15.94
CA ARG A 179 -6.98 -10.51 -15.73
C ARG A 179 -7.79 -9.55 -14.86
N PHE A 180 -7.14 -8.84 -13.93
CA PHE A 180 -7.80 -7.99 -12.94
C PHE A 180 -7.59 -6.50 -13.19
N VAL A 181 -6.95 -6.16 -14.33
CA VAL A 181 -6.71 -4.75 -14.71
C VAL A 181 -8.04 -4.07 -14.98
N LEU A 182 -8.21 -2.90 -14.40
CA LEU A 182 -9.35 -2.04 -14.66
C LEU A 182 -9.22 -1.37 -16.04
N SER A 183 -10.30 -1.29 -16.77
CA SER A 183 -10.43 -0.30 -17.83
C SER A 183 -10.48 1.12 -17.23
N TYR A 184 -10.31 2.12 -18.08
CA TYR A 184 -10.47 3.52 -17.69
C TYR A 184 -11.86 3.79 -17.08
N ASP A 185 -12.90 3.25 -17.71
CA ASP A 185 -14.28 3.48 -17.27
C ASP A 185 -14.58 2.78 -15.95
N GLU A 186 -14.08 1.55 -15.74
CA GLU A 186 -14.22 0.81 -14.46
C GLU A 186 -13.50 1.51 -13.31
N PHE A 187 -12.27 2.03 -13.56
CA PHE A 187 -11.54 2.81 -12.56
C PHE A 187 -12.37 4.01 -12.09
N TRP A 188 -12.88 4.81 -13.03
CA TRP A 188 -13.67 6.00 -12.68
C TRP A 188 -15.06 5.68 -12.17
N ALA A 189 -15.68 4.59 -12.61
CA ALA A 189 -16.95 4.11 -12.05
C ALA A 189 -16.77 3.72 -10.57
N GLY A 190 -15.71 2.98 -10.24
CA GLY A 190 -15.39 2.62 -8.86
C GLY A 190 -15.11 3.84 -7.97
N MET A 191 -14.29 4.81 -8.46
CA MET A 191 -14.00 6.04 -7.70
C MET A 191 -15.25 6.89 -7.48
N ARG A 192 -16.13 7.04 -8.48
CA ARG A 192 -17.42 7.75 -8.33
C ARG A 192 -18.35 7.06 -7.33
N ALA A 193 -18.46 5.73 -7.39
CA ALA A 193 -19.29 4.98 -6.45
C ALA A 193 -18.83 5.16 -5.01
N LEU A 194 -17.51 5.15 -4.77
CA LEU A 194 -16.93 5.45 -3.46
C LEU A 194 -17.21 6.90 -3.04
N ALA A 195 -17.01 7.88 -3.93
CA ALA A 195 -17.22 9.30 -3.61
C ALA A 195 -18.66 9.62 -3.16
N VAL A 196 -19.65 8.96 -3.78
CA VAL A 196 -21.07 9.11 -3.39
C VAL A 196 -21.36 8.51 -2.02
N SER A 197 -20.71 7.40 -1.66
CA SER A 197 -21.06 6.58 -0.49
C SER A 197 -20.17 6.80 0.73
N THR A 198 -19.05 7.52 0.58
CA THR A 198 -18.03 7.64 1.62
C THR A 198 -17.52 9.08 1.76
N ARG A 199 -16.73 9.33 2.82
CA ARG A 199 -15.87 10.52 2.97
C ARG A 199 -14.42 10.15 2.68
N LEU A 200 -13.70 11.07 2.03
CA LEU A 200 -12.28 10.90 1.75
C LEU A 200 -11.45 11.22 3.00
N VAL A 201 -10.74 10.24 3.51
CA VAL A 201 -9.84 10.39 4.67
C VAL A 201 -8.43 10.78 4.21
N ALA A 202 -7.92 10.11 3.17
CA ALA A 202 -6.59 10.40 2.62
C ALA A 202 -6.45 9.86 1.20
N THR A 203 -5.55 10.45 0.41
CA THR A 203 -5.15 9.85 -0.86
C THR A 203 -3.69 10.13 -1.18
N THR A 204 -3.04 9.15 -1.81
CA THR A 204 -1.74 9.27 -2.46
C THR A 204 -1.80 8.84 -3.93
N GLU A 205 -3.03 8.62 -4.47
CA GLU A 205 -3.24 8.31 -5.89
C GLU A 205 -3.18 9.61 -6.71
N PRO A 206 -2.13 9.81 -7.54
CA PRO A 206 -1.90 11.11 -8.17
C PRO A 206 -3.00 11.51 -9.17
N VAL A 207 -3.59 10.52 -9.86
CA VAL A 207 -4.66 10.79 -10.82
C VAL A 207 -5.91 11.30 -10.11
N LEU A 208 -6.27 10.67 -8.99
CA LEU A 208 -7.38 11.09 -8.16
C LEU A 208 -7.13 12.47 -7.54
N ALA A 209 -5.95 12.69 -6.98
CA ALA A 209 -5.59 13.98 -6.39
C ALA A 209 -5.66 15.12 -7.42
N GLY A 210 -5.24 14.87 -8.67
CA GLY A 210 -5.32 15.83 -9.76
C GLY A 210 -6.77 16.18 -10.14
N VAL A 211 -7.65 15.19 -10.20
CA VAL A 211 -9.08 15.38 -10.51
C VAL A 211 -9.82 16.08 -9.38
N LEU A 212 -9.45 15.80 -8.12
CA LEU A 212 -10.00 16.49 -6.94
C LEU A 212 -9.44 17.90 -6.74
N GLY A 213 -8.44 18.33 -7.51
CA GLY A 213 -7.83 19.65 -7.38
C GLY A 213 -7.08 19.86 -6.06
N LEU A 214 -6.49 18.81 -5.47
CA LEU A 214 -5.76 18.92 -4.21
C LEU A 214 -4.44 19.69 -4.39
N ALA A 215 -4.46 20.99 -4.06
CA ALA A 215 -3.36 21.92 -4.30
C ALA A 215 -2.07 21.52 -3.58
N ASP A 216 -2.18 21.05 -2.33
CA ASP A 216 -1.04 20.69 -1.48
C ASP A 216 -0.52 19.27 -1.71
N PHE A 217 -1.03 18.58 -2.74
CA PHE A 217 -0.57 17.23 -3.06
C PHE A 217 0.86 17.25 -3.60
N ALA A 218 1.82 16.95 -2.73
CA ALA A 218 3.24 16.88 -3.10
C ALA A 218 3.59 15.65 -3.98
N GLY A 219 2.65 14.77 -4.22
CA GLY A 219 2.84 13.49 -4.88
C GLY A 219 3.09 12.35 -3.89
N PRO A 220 3.11 11.10 -4.37
CA PRO A 220 3.46 9.96 -3.54
C PRO A 220 4.92 10.07 -3.08
N GLY A 221 5.24 9.45 -1.94
CA GLY A 221 6.60 9.43 -1.41
C GLY A 221 7.58 8.54 -2.19
N CYS A 222 7.11 7.87 -3.25
CA CYS A 222 7.90 6.97 -4.08
C CYS A 222 9.18 7.63 -4.61
N GLY A 223 10.31 6.98 -4.40
CA GLY A 223 11.62 7.49 -4.80
C GLY A 223 12.15 8.70 -4.00
N ARG A 224 11.41 9.20 -3.00
CA ARG A 224 11.81 10.37 -2.18
C ARG A 224 12.01 10.00 -0.71
N SER A 225 10.95 9.61 -0.03
CA SER A 225 10.92 9.35 1.41
C SER A 225 10.30 8.01 1.76
N THR A 226 10.07 7.16 0.75
CA THR A 226 9.60 5.78 0.94
C THR A 226 10.57 4.81 0.27
N VAL A 227 10.84 3.72 0.97
CA VAL A 227 11.68 2.62 0.51
C VAL A 227 10.91 1.32 0.68
N ARG A 228 11.02 0.42 -0.29
CA ARG A 228 10.48 -0.93 -0.21
C ARG A 228 11.60 -1.95 -0.15
N ILE A 229 11.58 -2.84 0.85
CA ILE A 229 12.49 -3.98 0.97
C ILE A 229 11.71 -5.26 0.68
N ALA A 230 12.11 -5.95 -0.37
CA ALA A 230 11.50 -7.22 -0.76
C ALA A 230 12.11 -8.39 0.04
N PRO A 231 11.41 -9.55 0.15
CA PRO A 231 11.92 -10.70 0.89
C PRO A 231 13.24 -11.28 0.37
N ASP A 232 13.60 -10.99 -0.88
CA ASP A 232 14.88 -11.36 -1.48
C ASP A 232 15.99 -10.31 -1.26
N GLY A 233 15.75 -9.31 -0.42
CA GLY A 233 16.70 -8.24 -0.09
C GLY A 233 16.76 -7.11 -1.11
N ARG A 234 15.95 -7.11 -2.18
CA ARG A 234 15.93 -5.98 -3.13
C ARG A 234 15.36 -4.72 -2.51
N VAL A 235 15.96 -3.59 -2.85
CA VAL A 235 15.57 -2.25 -2.41
C VAL A 235 14.89 -1.54 -3.58
N LEU A 236 13.64 -1.16 -3.41
CA LEU A 236 12.76 -0.64 -4.45
C LEU A 236 12.18 0.73 -4.05
N PRO A 237 11.95 1.65 -5.00
CA PRO A 237 11.32 2.95 -4.71
C PRO A 237 9.82 2.85 -4.44
N CYS A 238 9.17 1.76 -4.86
CA CYS A 238 7.73 1.56 -4.82
C CYS A 238 7.39 0.07 -4.73
N THR A 239 6.26 -0.28 -4.12
CA THR A 239 5.76 -1.66 -4.01
C THR A 239 5.63 -2.37 -5.38
N TYR A 240 5.28 -1.61 -6.42
CA TYR A 240 5.03 -2.12 -7.77
C TYR A 240 6.14 -1.77 -8.78
N TRP A 241 7.34 -1.47 -8.29
CA TRP A 241 8.47 -1.26 -9.18
C TRP A 241 8.90 -2.60 -9.80
N PRO A 242 9.07 -2.69 -11.13
CA PRO A 242 9.22 -3.99 -11.80
C PRO A 242 10.49 -4.74 -11.40
N SER A 243 11.60 -4.03 -11.19
CA SER A 243 12.89 -4.62 -10.80
C SER A 243 13.80 -3.58 -10.15
N SER A 244 14.78 -4.04 -9.39
CA SER A 244 15.91 -3.24 -8.92
C SER A 244 17.12 -4.16 -8.77
N GLU A 245 18.29 -3.65 -9.10
CA GLU A 245 19.56 -4.34 -8.87
C GLU A 245 20.09 -4.08 -7.45
N HIS A 246 19.60 -3.02 -6.80
CA HIS A 246 20.02 -2.63 -5.47
C HIS A 246 19.48 -3.55 -4.39
N ARG A 247 20.34 -3.88 -3.44
CA ARG A 247 20.04 -4.75 -2.31
C ARG A 247 20.29 -4.06 -0.98
N VAL A 248 19.98 -4.73 0.14
CA VAL A 248 20.24 -4.23 1.50
C VAL A 248 21.69 -3.78 1.66
N ALA A 249 22.66 -4.53 1.14
CA ALA A 249 24.07 -4.14 1.18
C ALA A 249 24.35 -2.79 0.47
N ASP A 250 23.65 -2.48 -0.62
CA ASP A 250 23.75 -1.16 -1.27
C ASP A 250 23.11 -0.06 -0.42
N LEU A 251 22.00 -0.37 0.27
CA LEU A 251 21.41 0.56 1.22
C LEU A 251 22.34 0.88 2.38
N VAL A 252 23.07 -0.12 2.88
CA VAL A 252 24.12 0.06 3.90
C VAL A 252 25.20 1.02 3.41
N ARG A 253 25.69 0.82 2.18
CA ARG A 253 26.75 1.63 1.57
C ARG A 253 26.29 3.05 1.23
N LEU A 254 25.09 3.23 0.72
CA LEU A 254 24.58 4.51 0.21
C LEU A 254 23.83 5.33 1.26
N GLY A 255 23.27 4.68 2.27
CA GLY A 255 22.42 5.32 3.25
C GLY A 255 21.27 6.11 2.58
N LYS A 256 21.12 7.38 2.96
CA LYS A 256 20.13 8.29 2.37
C LYS A 256 20.32 8.51 0.87
N GLY A 257 21.53 8.33 0.33
CA GLY A 257 21.84 8.44 -1.09
C GLY A 257 21.15 7.39 -1.96
N ILE A 258 20.49 6.38 -1.38
CA ILE A 258 19.67 5.42 -2.11
C ILE A 258 18.59 6.11 -2.97
N VAL A 259 18.13 7.31 -2.59
CA VAL A 259 17.14 8.06 -3.38
C VAL A 259 17.70 8.64 -4.68
N ASP A 260 19.01 8.61 -4.87
CA ASP A 260 19.69 9.17 -6.05
C ASP A 260 20.07 8.10 -7.07
N VAL A 261 19.80 6.82 -6.79
CA VAL A 261 20.01 5.76 -7.77
C VAL A 261 18.94 5.82 -8.88
N PRO A 262 19.24 5.28 -10.08
CA PRO A 262 18.39 5.46 -11.27
C PRO A 262 16.93 5.08 -11.07
N GLU A 263 16.64 3.99 -10.38
CA GLU A 263 15.27 3.50 -10.16
C GLU A 263 14.46 4.47 -9.27
N PHE A 264 15.10 5.06 -8.26
CA PHE A 264 14.46 6.03 -7.37
C PHE A 264 14.26 7.37 -8.09
N VAL A 265 15.21 7.78 -8.93
CA VAL A 265 15.07 8.96 -9.80
C VAL A 265 13.93 8.74 -10.78
N ALA A 266 13.88 7.59 -11.44
CA ALA A 266 12.82 7.22 -12.38
C ALA A 266 11.43 7.16 -11.73
N ALA A 267 11.34 6.75 -10.45
CA ALA A 267 10.07 6.75 -9.71
C ALA A 267 9.52 8.16 -9.42
N ARG A 268 10.35 9.20 -9.52
CA ARG A 268 9.98 10.61 -9.41
C ARG A 268 9.76 11.28 -10.76
N HIS A 269 10.07 10.58 -11.83
CA HIS A 269 10.03 11.12 -13.18
C HIS A 269 8.60 11.49 -13.59
N ARG A 270 8.46 12.68 -14.17
CA ARG A 270 7.22 13.19 -14.76
C ARG A 270 7.42 13.28 -16.28
N PRO A 271 6.59 12.63 -17.07
CA PRO A 271 6.65 12.77 -18.53
C PRO A 271 6.50 14.22 -18.98
N ASP A 272 7.20 14.64 -20.02
CA ASP A 272 7.13 16.02 -20.53
C ASP A 272 5.71 16.42 -20.92
N ALA A 273 4.95 15.51 -21.52
CA ALA A 273 3.53 15.72 -21.84
C ALA A 273 2.66 15.97 -20.60
N CYS A 274 3.16 15.68 -19.40
CA CYS A 274 2.47 15.85 -18.11
C CYS A 274 3.05 17.01 -17.28
N ALA A 275 3.94 17.85 -17.84
CA ALA A 275 4.64 18.92 -17.09
C ALA A 275 3.67 19.85 -16.36
N ASN A 276 2.57 20.24 -17.00
CA ASN A 276 1.54 21.13 -16.46
C ASN A 276 0.23 20.37 -16.07
N CYS A 277 0.26 19.03 -16.07
CA CYS A 277 -0.92 18.23 -15.76
C CYS A 277 -1.14 18.18 -14.24
N PRO A 278 -2.39 18.43 -13.74
CA PRO A 278 -2.71 18.31 -12.31
C PRO A 278 -2.39 16.94 -11.73
N CYS A 279 -2.50 15.87 -12.54
CA CYS A 279 -2.18 14.49 -12.13
C CYS A 279 -0.68 14.21 -12.03
N ARG A 280 0.20 15.16 -12.39
CA ARG A 280 1.67 15.08 -12.27
C ARG A 280 2.26 13.81 -12.88
N GLY A 281 1.68 13.30 -13.99
CA GLY A 281 2.09 12.08 -14.66
C GLY A 281 1.49 10.80 -14.10
N GLY A 282 0.69 10.87 -13.03
CA GLY A 282 0.06 9.70 -12.41
C GLY A 282 1.01 8.79 -11.65
N CYS A 283 0.66 7.51 -11.50
CA CYS A 283 1.45 6.53 -10.76
C CYS A 283 2.66 6.05 -11.59
N ALA A 284 3.88 6.40 -11.16
CA ALA A 284 5.12 5.99 -11.83
C ALA A 284 5.30 4.46 -11.83
N GLY A 285 4.93 3.77 -10.75
CA GLY A 285 4.99 2.30 -10.68
C GLY A 285 4.10 1.64 -11.73
N ARG A 286 2.89 2.17 -11.97
CA ARG A 286 1.96 1.71 -13.00
C ARG A 286 2.56 1.87 -14.40
N ARG A 287 3.16 3.02 -14.66
CA ARG A 287 3.84 3.31 -15.95
C ARG A 287 5.08 2.44 -16.15
N ALA A 288 5.86 2.23 -15.10
CA ALA A 288 7.05 1.39 -15.13
C ALA A 288 6.71 -0.08 -15.40
N LEU A 289 5.69 -0.64 -14.73
CA LEU A 289 5.21 -2.00 -14.99
C LEU A 289 4.75 -2.20 -16.44
N ALA A 290 4.14 -1.16 -17.03
CA ALA A 290 3.71 -1.20 -18.42
C ALA A 290 4.86 -0.95 -19.42
N GLY A 291 6.11 -0.74 -18.98
CA GLY A 291 7.24 -0.39 -19.83
C GLY A 291 7.09 0.99 -20.51
N ARG A 292 6.26 1.88 -19.96
CA ARG A 292 5.88 3.17 -20.55
C ARG A 292 6.11 4.33 -19.59
N LEU A 293 7.30 4.43 -19.04
CA LEU A 293 7.59 5.44 -18.02
C LEU A 293 7.37 6.87 -18.53
N GLU A 294 7.61 7.10 -19.84
CA GLU A 294 7.41 8.40 -20.52
C GLU A 294 5.96 8.65 -20.96
N ALA A 295 5.08 7.68 -20.86
CA ALA A 295 3.67 7.89 -21.18
C ALA A 295 2.90 8.47 -20.00
N SER A 296 1.73 9.03 -20.26
CA SER A 296 0.77 9.40 -19.22
C SER A 296 0.17 8.15 -18.56
N ASP A 297 -0.32 8.33 -17.33
CA ASP A 297 -1.06 7.28 -16.62
C ASP A 297 -2.34 6.90 -17.39
N PRO A 298 -2.65 5.58 -17.57
CA PRO A 298 -3.80 5.13 -18.34
C PRO A 298 -5.15 5.60 -17.78
N TYR A 299 -5.21 5.97 -16.51
CA TYR A 299 -6.43 6.49 -15.86
C TYR A 299 -6.52 8.01 -15.86
N CYS A 300 -5.52 8.73 -16.40
CA CYS A 300 -5.54 10.19 -16.44
C CYS A 300 -6.56 10.72 -17.46
N PRO A 301 -7.63 11.46 -17.04
CA PRO A 301 -8.61 12.01 -17.97
C PRO A 301 -8.00 13.10 -18.84
N PHE A 302 -7.12 13.93 -18.30
CA PHE A 302 -6.50 15.05 -19.02
C PHE A 302 -5.61 14.58 -20.17
N ALA A 303 -4.97 13.42 -20.04
CA ALA A 303 -4.19 12.82 -21.12
C ALA A 303 -5.07 12.32 -22.29
N ARG A 304 -6.37 12.17 -22.05
CA ARG A 304 -7.39 11.81 -23.06
C ARG A 304 -8.12 13.04 -23.61
N GLY A 305 -7.67 14.24 -23.28
CA GLY A 305 -8.33 15.48 -23.69
C GLY A 305 -9.68 15.74 -22.98
N ALA A 306 -9.98 15.00 -21.92
CA ALA A 306 -11.21 15.17 -21.15
C ALA A 306 -10.98 16.09 -19.94
N SER A 307 -11.90 17.03 -19.70
CA SER A 307 -12.03 17.68 -18.42
C SER A 307 -12.86 16.80 -17.49
N MET A 308 -12.37 16.52 -16.29
CA MET A 308 -13.11 15.74 -15.29
C MET A 308 -12.99 16.43 -13.94
N THR A 309 -14.11 16.56 -13.27
CA THR A 309 -14.21 16.93 -11.86
C THR A 309 -14.88 15.80 -11.10
N LEU A 310 -14.44 15.57 -9.88
CA LEU A 310 -15.05 14.62 -8.96
C LEU A 310 -15.21 15.36 -7.62
N GLU A 311 -16.43 15.45 -7.13
CA GLU A 311 -16.70 15.93 -5.80
C GLU A 311 -16.62 14.78 -4.81
N TRP A 312 -15.79 14.93 -3.80
CA TRP A 312 -15.67 13.96 -2.72
C TRP A 312 -15.53 14.68 -1.40
N GLU A 313 -16.52 14.51 -0.52
CA GLU A 313 -16.51 15.15 0.80
C GLU A 313 -15.31 14.66 1.62
N PRO A 314 -14.40 15.53 2.10
CA PRO A 314 -13.31 15.14 2.96
C PRO A 314 -13.81 14.80 4.37
N ALA A 315 -13.24 13.75 4.99
CA ALA A 315 -13.46 13.43 6.40
C ALA A 315 -12.78 14.49 7.30
N SER A 316 -11.55 14.89 6.93
CA SER A 316 -10.80 15.97 7.54
C SER A 316 -9.83 16.55 6.53
N SER A 317 -9.74 17.85 6.40
CA SER A 317 -8.76 18.50 5.51
C SER A 317 -7.31 18.32 5.98
N GLN A 318 -7.08 18.02 7.25
CA GLN A 318 -5.74 17.78 7.81
C GLN A 318 -5.18 16.39 7.44
N ASP A 319 -6.05 15.47 7.05
CA ASP A 319 -5.64 14.12 6.64
C ASP A 319 -5.21 14.05 5.17
N LEU A 320 -5.52 15.05 4.38
CA LEU A 320 -5.21 15.14 2.96
C LEU A 320 -4.10 16.15 2.69
N PRO A 321 -3.18 15.84 1.76
CA PRO A 321 -2.79 14.51 1.26
C PRO A 321 -1.82 13.81 2.22
N LYS A 322 -1.69 12.47 2.12
CA LYS A 322 -0.70 11.67 2.89
C LYS A 322 0.44 11.14 2.02
N THR A 323 1.51 10.68 2.67
CA THR A 323 2.64 10.02 2.01
C THR A 323 2.54 8.51 2.21
N SER A 324 2.73 7.74 1.14
CA SER A 324 2.73 6.27 1.16
C SER A 324 3.74 5.72 0.15
N SER A 325 4.15 4.46 0.35
CA SER A 325 4.96 3.69 -0.62
C SER A 325 4.13 3.03 -1.72
N ALA A 326 2.82 3.26 -1.74
CA ALA A 326 1.90 2.82 -2.78
C ALA A 326 0.87 3.92 -3.05
N CYS A 327 0.35 3.99 -4.28
CA CYS A 327 -0.78 4.86 -4.59
C CYS A 327 -2.05 4.25 -3.98
N THR A 328 -2.65 4.95 -3.03
CA THR A 328 -3.77 4.46 -2.23
C THR A 328 -4.76 5.56 -1.92
N THR A 329 -6.01 5.18 -1.68
CA THR A 329 -7.08 6.06 -1.22
C THR A 329 -7.72 5.46 0.02
N VAL A 330 -7.85 6.24 1.09
CA VAL A 330 -8.49 5.83 2.35
C VAL A 330 -9.80 6.56 2.51
N VAL A 331 -10.86 5.83 2.82
CA VAL A 331 -12.22 6.36 2.96
C VAL A 331 -12.87 5.87 4.24
N SER A 332 -13.78 6.67 4.80
CA SER A 332 -14.72 6.26 5.83
C SER A 332 -16.13 6.22 5.25
N ALA A 333 -16.99 5.31 5.68
CA ALA A 333 -18.40 5.38 5.31
C ALA A 333 -19.04 6.68 5.84
N ARG A 334 -20.10 7.11 5.18
CA ARG A 334 -20.93 8.26 5.62
C ARG A 334 -21.79 7.90 6.81
#